data_7bf6318cdb0ca9815e5af99b5c956552
#
_entry.id   7bf6318cdb0ca9815e5af99b5c956552
#
_cell.length_a   1.000
_cell.length_b   1.000
_cell.length_c   1.000
_cell.angle_alpha   90.00
_cell.angle_beta   90.00
_cell.angle_gamma   90.00
#
_symmetry.space_group_name_H-M   'P 1'
#
loop_
_entity.id
_entity.type
_entity.pdbx_description
1 polymer ?
#
loop_
_entity_poly.entity_id
_entity_poly.type
_entity_poly.pdbx_seq_one_letter_code
_entity_poly.pdbx_strand_id
1 'polypeptide(L)'
;MRTILVVFMICVAASILAAGCTSPVVQPTPVPTTVATPLPTMTTPAPVTDPQLVGSWTVKEMGTQGGQGIITTFPAPITISFTNLGTVSGSGGCNNYNGGYTLTGASGPFGKQINIGPLASTQMFCADTSNLETTYLQILQAASAYSIDNNTVLSLRAPSGSTLVYQRT
;
A
#
# COMPACT_ATOMS: atom_id res chain seq x y z
N MET A 1 -24.69 -21.89 44.68
CA MET A 1 -24.39 -23.28 45.10
C MET A 1 -22.94 -23.49 44.73
N ARG A 2 -22.17 -23.35 45.75
CA ARG A 2 -21.34 -24.34 46.44
C ARG A 2 -20.15 -24.76 45.60
N THR A 3 -19.01 -24.14 45.89
CA THR A 3 -17.96 -24.63 46.80
C THR A 3 -17.37 -25.99 46.37
N ILE A 4 -16.11 -25.98 46.01
CA ILE A 4 -15.11 -26.84 46.64
C ILE A 4 -13.72 -26.27 46.37
N LEU A 5 -13.18 -25.79 47.46
CA LEU A 5 -11.81 -25.49 47.78
C LEU A 5 -11.16 -26.83 48.16
N VAL A 6 -10.00 -27.17 47.64
CA VAL A 6 -9.06 -28.06 48.32
C VAL A 6 -7.63 -27.63 48.08
N VAL A 7 -7.08 -27.18 49.15
CA VAL A 7 -5.71 -26.93 49.50
C VAL A 7 -4.92 -28.26 49.45
N PHE A 8 -3.75 -28.27 48.85
CA PHE A 8 -2.66 -29.15 49.25
C PHE A 8 -1.36 -28.38 49.27
N MET A 9 -1.03 -28.00 50.51
CA MET A 9 0.25 -27.55 50.95
C MET A 9 0.95 -28.77 51.55
N ILE A 10 2.13 -29.15 51.11
CA ILE A 10 3.09 -29.88 51.90
C ILE A 10 4.51 -29.56 51.45
N CYS A 11 5.25 -29.06 52.41
CA CYS A 11 6.70 -28.84 52.43
C CYS A 11 7.49 -30.16 52.28
N VAL A 12 8.72 -30.09 51.81
CA VAL A 12 9.91 -30.79 52.34
C VAL A 12 11.15 -30.10 51.77
N ALA A 13 11.83 -29.35 52.53
CA ALA A 13 13.10 -29.55 53.26
C ALA A 13 14.33 -29.81 52.36
N ALA A 14 15.15 -28.84 52.34
CA ALA A 14 16.62 -28.72 52.31
C ALA A 14 17.46 -30.02 52.14
N SER A 15 18.37 -29.95 51.14
CA SER A 15 19.67 -30.60 51.22
C SER A 15 20.69 -29.77 50.41
N ILE A 16 21.57 -29.10 51.17
CA ILE A 16 22.74 -28.39 50.66
C ILE A 16 23.82 -29.45 50.46
N LEU A 17 24.24 -29.68 49.23
CA LEU A 17 25.49 -30.37 48.91
C LEU A 17 26.33 -29.47 48.02
N ALA A 18 27.38 -28.93 48.62
CA ALA A 18 28.44 -28.23 47.95
C ALA A 18 29.26 -29.23 47.12
N ALA A 19 29.15 -29.15 45.79
CA ALA A 19 30.06 -29.83 44.89
C ALA A 19 30.85 -28.77 44.14
N GLY A 20 32.18 -28.80 44.32
CA GLY A 20 33.12 -27.84 43.76
C GLY A 20 33.08 -27.82 42.22
N CYS A 21 32.92 -26.64 41.69
CA CYS A 21 33.07 -26.36 40.26
C CYS A 21 34.56 -26.32 39.91
N THR A 22 35.13 -27.40 39.37
CA THR A 22 36.32 -27.33 38.51
C THR A 22 35.84 -27.03 37.12
N SER A 23 35.95 -25.77 36.71
CA SER A 23 35.68 -25.37 35.31
C SER A 23 36.75 -25.95 34.40
N PRO A 24 36.40 -26.72 33.37
CA PRO A 24 37.36 -27.09 32.35
C PRO A 24 37.72 -25.82 31.53
N VAL A 25 39.00 -25.54 31.46
CA VAL A 25 39.54 -24.54 30.53
C VAL A 25 39.21 -25.01 29.13
N VAL A 26 38.21 -24.38 28.49
CA VAL A 26 37.90 -24.58 27.08
C VAL A 26 38.96 -23.84 26.29
N GLN A 27 39.86 -24.58 25.71
CA GLN A 27 40.84 -24.09 24.72
C GLN A 27 40.06 -23.58 23.51
N PRO A 28 40.27 -22.33 23.06
CA PRO A 28 39.59 -21.82 21.88
C PRO A 28 40.02 -22.63 20.66
N THR A 29 39.11 -23.44 20.14
CA THR A 29 39.26 -24.04 18.82
C THR A 29 39.30 -22.93 17.78
N PRO A 30 40.25 -22.97 16.81
CA PRO A 30 40.29 -21.99 15.73
C PRO A 30 38.95 -22.07 14.95
N VAL A 31 38.20 -20.98 14.97
CA VAL A 31 36.98 -20.80 14.17
C VAL A 31 37.43 -20.87 12.70
N PRO A 32 36.86 -21.77 11.88
CA PRO A 32 37.14 -21.76 10.46
C PRO A 32 36.68 -20.41 9.91
N THR A 33 37.64 -19.65 9.36
CA THR A 33 37.31 -18.41 8.63
C THR A 33 36.55 -18.82 7.39
N THR A 34 35.23 -18.81 7.49
CA THR A 34 34.34 -18.92 6.33
C THR A 34 34.59 -17.66 5.50
N VAL A 35 35.25 -17.85 4.36
CA VAL A 35 35.33 -16.82 3.31
C VAL A 35 33.89 -16.52 2.92
N ALA A 36 33.41 -15.31 3.28
CA ALA A 36 32.08 -14.86 2.89
C ALA A 36 32.03 -14.80 1.37
N THR A 37 31.32 -15.74 0.76
CA THR A 37 30.96 -15.66 -0.66
C THR A 37 30.17 -14.37 -0.82
N PRO A 38 30.55 -13.45 -1.73
CA PRO A 38 29.82 -12.22 -1.95
C PRO A 38 28.38 -12.61 -2.34
N LEU A 39 27.43 -12.15 -1.50
CA LEU A 39 26.00 -12.28 -1.78
C LEU A 39 25.72 -11.63 -3.15
N PRO A 40 25.03 -12.30 -4.09
CA PRO A 40 24.70 -11.70 -5.36
C PRO A 40 23.95 -10.40 -5.10
N THR A 41 24.50 -9.29 -5.58
CA THR A 41 23.87 -7.98 -5.53
C THR A 41 22.57 -8.10 -6.32
N MET A 42 21.44 -8.16 -5.64
CA MET A 42 20.13 -8.05 -6.29
C MET A 42 20.04 -6.65 -6.87
N THR A 43 20.28 -6.54 -8.16
CA THR A 43 20.01 -5.31 -8.91
C THR A 43 18.49 -5.13 -8.89
N THR A 44 17.99 -4.23 -8.05
CA THR A 44 16.59 -3.80 -8.10
C THR A 44 16.34 -3.24 -9.51
N PRO A 45 15.38 -3.77 -10.27
CA PRO A 45 15.05 -3.22 -11.58
C PRO A 45 14.72 -1.74 -11.44
N ALA A 46 15.22 -0.93 -12.38
CA ALA A 46 14.89 0.48 -12.42
C ALA A 46 13.36 0.65 -12.49
N PRO A 47 12.78 1.60 -11.74
CA PRO A 47 11.34 1.82 -11.76
C PRO A 47 10.89 2.17 -13.20
N VAL A 48 9.87 1.47 -13.67
CA VAL A 48 9.23 1.79 -14.95
C VAL A 48 8.52 3.13 -14.78
N THR A 49 8.85 4.09 -15.63
CA THR A 49 8.21 5.42 -15.63
C THR A 49 7.50 5.66 -16.96
N ASP A 50 6.42 6.40 -16.91
CA ASP A 50 5.71 6.90 -18.10
C ASP A 50 5.62 8.43 -18.03
N PRO A 51 6.41 9.17 -18.81
CA PRO A 51 6.39 10.63 -18.80
C PRO A 51 5.02 11.22 -19.14
N GLN A 52 4.19 10.49 -19.90
CA GLN A 52 2.84 10.94 -20.23
C GLN A 52 1.89 10.89 -19.05
N LEU A 53 2.13 9.99 -18.08
CA LEU A 53 1.32 9.90 -16.86
C LEU A 53 1.69 11.01 -15.86
N VAL A 54 2.97 11.39 -15.82
CA VAL A 54 3.48 12.41 -14.87
C VAL A 54 2.80 13.76 -15.11
N GLY A 55 2.36 14.38 -14.02
CA GLY A 55 1.68 15.68 -14.04
C GLY A 55 0.37 15.66 -13.25
N SER A 56 -0.38 16.75 -13.38
CA SER A 56 -1.62 16.97 -12.65
C SER A 56 -2.83 16.78 -13.56
N TRP A 57 -3.89 16.22 -12.98
CA TRP A 57 -5.10 15.82 -13.68
C TRP A 57 -6.32 16.12 -12.83
N THR A 58 -7.41 16.52 -13.47
CA THR A 58 -8.70 16.77 -12.80
C THR A 58 -9.75 15.78 -13.30
N VAL A 59 -10.49 15.17 -12.37
CA VAL A 59 -11.57 14.22 -12.70
C VAL A 59 -12.67 14.95 -13.48
N LYS A 60 -13.11 14.31 -14.55
CA LYS A 60 -14.27 14.74 -15.37
C LYS A 60 -15.41 13.75 -15.29
N GLU A 61 -15.08 12.46 -15.18
CA GLU A 61 -16.09 11.41 -15.11
C GLU A 61 -15.67 10.32 -14.11
N MET A 62 -16.64 9.82 -13.37
CA MET A 62 -16.50 8.66 -12.50
C MET A 62 -17.60 7.65 -12.81
N GLY A 63 -17.22 6.52 -13.39
CA GLY A 63 -18.09 5.39 -13.64
C GLY A 63 -18.03 4.40 -12.51
N THR A 64 -19.18 4.04 -11.94
CA THR A 64 -19.30 3.05 -10.87
C THR A 64 -19.54 1.64 -11.43
N GLN A 65 -19.28 0.62 -10.58
CA GLN A 65 -19.42 -0.78 -10.94
C GLN A 65 -20.84 -1.11 -11.44
N GLY A 66 -20.92 -1.96 -12.48
CA GLY A 66 -22.18 -2.47 -13.01
C GLY A 66 -22.96 -1.51 -13.89
N GLY A 67 -22.32 -0.41 -14.34
CA GLY A 67 -23.00 0.57 -15.22
C GLY A 67 -24.10 1.36 -14.52
N GLN A 68 -24.07 1.45 -13.20
CA GLN A 68 -25.08 2.14 -12.40
C GLN A 68 -25.05 3.67 -12.51
N GLY A 69 -24.21 4.18 -13.39
CA GLY A 69 -24.19 5.59 -13.73
C GLY A 69 -22.78 6.13 -13.90
N ILE A 70 -22.73 7.24 -14.63
CA ILE A 70 -21.53 8.07 -14.77
C ILE A 70 -21.80 9.38 -14.03
N ILE A 71 -20.95 9.70 -13.08
CA ILE A 71 -20.99 10.97 -12.36
C ILE A 71 -20.08 11.94 -13.10
N THR A 72 -20.61 13.08 -13.50
CA THR A 72 -19.91 14.14 -14.23
C THR A 72 -19.92 15.48 -13.50
N THR A 73 -20.69 15.57 -12.42
CA THR A 73 -20.80 16.79 -11.61
C THR A 73 -20.22 16.54 -10.23
N PHE A 74 -19.26 17.36 -9.85
CA PHE A 74 -18.54 17.27 -8.59
C PHE A 74 -18.71 18.57 -7.82
N PRO A 75 -19.15 18.54 -6.54
CA PRO A 75 -19.29 19.73 -5.69
C PRO A 75 -17.99 20.50 -5.48
N ALA A 76 -16.88 19.78 -5.50
CA ALA A 76 -15.54 20.34 -5.44
C ALA A 76 -14.60 19.60 -6.41
N PRO A 77 -13.53 20.23 -6.90
CA PRO A 77 -12.59 19.58 -7.81
C PRO A 77 -11.93 18.36 -7.17
N ILE A 78 -11.97 17.23 -7.87
CA ILE A 78 -11.22 16.02 -7.53
C ILE A 78 -10.00 15.99 -8.43
N THR A 79 -8.82 15.90 -7.83
CA THR A 79 -7.55 16.01 -8.56
C THR A 79 -6.62 14.86 -8.22
N ILE A 80 -5.69 14.58 -9.15
CA ILE A 80 -4.60 13.62 -8.95
C ILE A 80 -3.33 14.19 -9.60
N SER A 81 -2.19 13.95 -8.97
CA SER A 81 -0.88 14.28 -9.49
C SER A 81 0.04 13.07 -9.37
N PHE A 82 0.67 12.68 -10.47
CA PHE A 82 1.66 11.63 -10.54
C PHE A 82 3.05 12.22 -10.67
N THR A 83 4.03 11.70 -9.94
CA THR A 83 5.43 12.09 -10.04
C THR A 83 6.26 10.98 -10.68
N ASN A 84 7.42 11.33 -11.22
CA ASN A 84 8.38 10.35 -11.74
C ASN A 84 9.04 9.49 -10.65
N LEU A 85 8.82 9.80 -9.37
CA LEU A 85 9.32 9.04 -8.22
C LEU A 85 8.35 7.95 -7.75
N GLY A 86 7.26 7.72 -8.47
CA GLY A 86 6.26 6.71 -8.10
C GLY A 86 5.34 7.16 -6.96
N THR A 87 5.18 8.46 -6.76
CA THR A 87 4.22 8.99 -5.78
C THR A 87 3.00 9.57 -6.46
N VAL A 88 1.85 9.39 -5.81
CA VAL A 88 0.57 9.95 -6.22
C VAL A 88 0.00 10.78 -5.08
N SER A 89 -0.59 11.91 -5.39
CA SER A 89 -1.25 12.80 -4.42
C SER A 89 -2.39 13.57 -5.07
N GLY A 90 -3.29 14.13 -4.29
CA GLY A 90 -4.38 14.93 -4.81
C GLY A 90 -5.43 15.28 -3.76
N SER A 91 -6.59 15.73 -4.25
CA SER A 91 -7.76 16.00 -3.45
C SER A 91 -8.92 15.10 -3.88
N GLY A 92 -9.61 14.53 -2.89
CA GLY A 92 -10.84 13.76 -3.10
C GLY A 92 -12.11 14.62 -3.18
N GLY A 93 -11.93 15.95 -3.17
CA GLY A 93 -13.03 16.92 -3.12
C GLY A 93 -13.25 17.52 -1.74
N CYS A 94 -12.86 16.82 -0.67
CA CYS A 94 -12.83 17.30 0.72
C CYS A 94 -11.43 17.14 1.31
N ASN A 95 -10.93 15.94 1.28
CA ASN A 95 -9.65 15.60 1.89
C ASN A 95 -8.53 15.51 0.85
N ASN A 96 -7.32 15.82 1.30
CA ASN A 96 -6.12 15.56 0.53
C ASN A 96 -5.65 14.12 0.80
N TYR A 97 -5.14 13.47 -0.24
CA TYR A 97 -4.61 12.13 -0.14
C TYR A 97 -3.21 12.04 -0.78
N ASN A 98 -2.46 11.04 -0.36
CA ASN A 98 -1.17 10.68 -0.95
C ASN A 98 -0.91 9.17 -0.84
N GLY A 99 -0.02 8.68 -1.68
CA GLY A 99 0.40 7.27 -1.67
C GLY A 99 1.49 7.02 -2.70
N GLY A 100 1.78 5.74 -2.91
CA GLY A 100 2.71 5.28 -3.93
C GLY A 100 1.98 4.66 -5.13
N TYR A 101 2.63 4.64 -6.28
CA TYR A 101 2.21 3.84 -7.41
C TYR A 101 3.39 3.15 -8.09
N THR A 102 3.13 2.07 -8.78
CA THR A 102 4.12 1.36 -9.59
C THR A 102 3.54 1.01 -10.96
N LEU A 103 4.39 1.07 -11.97
CA LEU A 103 4.08 0.62 -13.33
C LEU A 103 4.81 -0.71 -13.56
N THR A 104 4.12 -1.70 -14.10
CA THR A 104 4.73 -3.01 -14.38
C THR A 104 5.44 -3.07 -15.73
N GLY A 105 5.21 -2.08 -16.60
CA GLY A 105 5.65 -2.10 -17.99
C GLY A 105 4.81 -3.00 -18.90
N ALA A 106 3.90 -3.78 -18.34
CA ALA A 106 3.00 -4.64 -19.11
C ALA A 106 1.79 -3.84 -19.62
N SER A 107 1.20 -4.34 -20.70
CA SER A 107 -0.05 -3.81 -21.27
C SER A 107 -1.09 -4.93 -21.34
N GLY A 108 -2.34 -4.57 -21.18
CA GLY A 108 -3.49 -5.45 -21.27
C GLY A 108 -4.59 -4.87 -22.18
N PRO A 109 -5.77 -5.50 -22.22
CA PRO A 109 -6.87 -5.07 -23.09
C PRO A 109 -7.40 -3.67 -22.77
N PHE A 110 -7.12 -3.15 -21.58
CA PHE A 110 -7.61 -1.85 -21.11
C PHE A 110 -6.49 -0.79 -20.99
N GLY A 111 -5.31 -1.07 -21.52
CA GLY A 111 -4.17 -0.15 -21.48
C GLY A 111 -2.97 -0.69 -20.70
N LYS A 112 -2.10 0.20 -20.28
CA LYS A 112 -0.90 -0.10 -19.50
C LYS A 112 -1.27 -0.46 -18.05
N GLN A 113 -0.52 -1.36 -17.43
CA GLN A 113 -0.80 -1.77 -16.05
C GLN A 113 -0.18 -0.80 -15.03
N ILE A 114 -0.99 -0.50 -14.03
CA ILE A 114 -0.63 0.33 -12.88
C ILE A 114 -1.09 -0.36 -11.59
N ASN A 115 -0.33 -0.19 -10.54
CA ASN A 115 -0.73 -0.57 -9.19
C ASN A 115 -0.61 0.67 -8.30
N ILE A 116 -1.73 1.08 -7.71
CA ILE A 116 -1.79 2.19 -6.75
C ILE A 116 -1.82 1.57 -5.35
N GLY A 117 -0.82 1.89 -4.55
CA GLY A 117 -0.68 1.39 -3.19
C GLY A 117 -1.71 2.00 -2.23
N PRO A 118 -1.61 1.66 -0.94
CA PRO A 118 -2.45 2.25 0.08
C PRO A 118 -2.35 3.78 0.06
N LEU A 119 -3.51 4.45 0.14
CA LEU A 119 -3.61 5.90 0.19
C LEU A 119 -3.83 6.36 1.63
N ALA A 120 -3.02 7.30 2.10
CA ALA A 120 -3.28 8.05 3.31
C ALA A 120 -4.13 9.28 2.95
N SER A 121 -5.15 9.59 3.76
CA SER A 121 -6.01 10.75 3.55
C SER A 121 -6.22 11.49 4.85
N THR A 122 -6.36 12.83 4.78
CA THR A 122 -6.87 13.62 5.89
C THR A 122 -8.31 13.23 6.19
N GLN A 123 -8.83 13.56 7.38
CA GLN A 123 -10.17 13.12 7.82
C GLN A 123 -11.02 14.33 8.24
N MET A 124 -11.20 15.26 7.33
CA MET A 124 -12.20 16.30 7.51
C MET A 124 -13.59 15.77 7.12
N PHE A 125 -14.61 16.22 7.81
CA PHE A 125 -15.99 15.92 7.45
C PHE A 125 -16.54 17.01 6.52
N CYS A 126 -17.01 16.60 5.35
CA CYS A 126 -17.68 17.46 4.38
C CYS A 126 -19.01 16.81 3.98
N ALA A 127 -20.11 17.40 4.41
CA ALA A 127 -21.44 16.81 4.25
C ALA A 127 -21.78 16.46 2.79
N ASP A 128 -21.38 17.32 1.85
CA ASP A 128 -21.77 17.21 0.44
C ASP A 128 -20.85 16.32 -0.39
N THR A 129 -19.66 15.95 0.12
CA THR A 129 -18.63 15.26 -0.67
C THR A 129 -18.14 13.94 -0.09
N SER A 130 -18.44 13.62 1.18
CA SER A 130 -17.84 12.47 1.88
C SER A 130 -18.13 11.12 1.21
N ASN A 131 -19.32 10.88 0.71
CA ASN A 131 -19.65 9.64 0.00
C ASN A 131 -18.98 9.57 -1.37
N LEU A 132 -18.89 10.70 -2.06
CA LEU A 132 -18.25 10.82 -3.38
C LEU A 132 -16.75 10.59 -3.27
N GLU A 133 -16.10 11.20 -2.28
CA GLU A 133 -14.69 11.01 -1.97
C GLU A 133 -14.36 9.56 -1.64
N THR A 134 -15.16 8.94 -0.77
CA THR A 134 -14.97 7.52 -0.42
C THR A 134 -15.04 6.63 -1.66
N THR A 135 -16.03 6.84 -2.50
CA THR A 135 -16.19 6.09 -3.77
C THR A 135 -15.01 6.34 -4.70
N TYR A 136 -14.58 7.58 -4.83
CA TYR A 136 -13.43 7.95 -5.65
C TYR A 136 -12.15 7.23 -5.21
N LEU A 137 -11.82 7.31 -3.90
CA LEU A 137 -10.61 6.67 -3.36
C LEU A 137 -10.65 5.15 -3.48
N GLN A 138 -11.81 4.52 -3.33
CA GLN A 138 -11.97 3.08 -3.54
C GLN A 138 -11.69 2.69 -4.99
N ILE A 139 -12.24 3.43 -5.97
CA ILE A 139 -12.00 3.16 -7.39
C ILE A 139 -10.52 3.41 -7.72
N LEU A 140 -9.94 4.48 -7.20
CA LEU A 140 -8.55 4.82 -7.43
C LEU A 140 -7.61 3.73 -6.93
N GLN A 141 -7.78 3.24 -5.70
CA GLN A 141 -6.98 2.14 -5.14
C GLN A 141 -7.17 0.82 -5.87
N ALA A 142 -8.36 0.59 -6.43
CA ALA A 142 -8.66 -0.62 -7.20
C ALA A 142 -8.19 -0.54 -8.66
N ALA A 143 -7.71 0.61 -9.12
CA ALA A 143 -7.28 0.78 -10.51
C ALA A 143 -6.08 -0.12 -10.82
N SER A 144 -6.20 -0.89 -11.90
CA SER A 144 -5.18 -1.83 -12.36
C SER A 144 -4.68 -1.56 -13.78
N ALA A 145 -5.37 -0.70 -14.52
CA ALA A 145 -4.98 -0.29 -15.86
C ALA A 145 -5.20 1.21 -16.08
N TYR A 146 -4.39 1.78 -16.97
CA TYR A 146 -4.57 3.16 -17.43
C TYR A 146 -4.32 3.29 -18.93
N SER A 147 -4.97 4.27 -19.52
CA SER A 147 -4.69 4.74 -20.88
C SER A 147 -4.64 6.26 -20.92
N ILE A 148 -3.86 6.80 -21.84
CA ILE A 148 -3.74 8.23 -22.03
C ILE A 148 -4.00 8.52 -23.51
N ASP A 149 -5.00 9.36 -23.79
CA ASP A 149 -5.38 9.79 -25.12
C ASP A 149 -4.92 11.21 -25.37
N ASN A 150 -4.23 11.43 -26.50
CA ASN A 150 -3.76 12.74 -26.96
C ASN A 150 -3.01 13.55 -25.90
N ASN A 151 -2.40 12.88 -24.92
CA ASN A 151 -1.70 13.55 -23.80
C ASN A 151 -2.60 14.44 -22.90
N THR A 152 -3.89 14.41 -23.08
CA THR A 152 -4.84 15.30 -22.41
C THR A 152 -5.89 14.58 -21.58
N VAL A 153 -6.21 13.32 -21.92
CA VAL A 153 -7.22 12.52 -21.22
C VAL A 153 -6.54 11.29 -20.63
N LEU A 154 -6.66 11.12 -19.33
CA LEU A 154 -6.22 9.92 -18.60
C LEU A 154 -7.44 9.13 -18.16
N SER A 155 -7.47 7.85 -18.48
CA SER A 155 -8.49 6.92 -18.00
C SER A 155 -7.84 5.88 -17.10
N LEU A 156 -8.31 5.77 -15.85
CA LEU A 156 -7.98 4.68 -14.93
C LEU A 156 -9.14 3.69 -14.90
N ARG A 157 -8.84 2.41 -14.87
CA ARG A 157 -9.84 1.34 -14.87
C ARG A 157 -9.53 0.30 -13.78
N ALA A 158 -10.54 -0.01 -12.99
CA ALA A 158 -10.52 -1.10 -12.03
C ALA A 158 -11.02 -2.42 -12.67
N PRO A 159 -10.61 -3.60 -12.16
CA PRO A 159 -11.09 -4.91 -12.61
C PRO A 159 -12.61 -5.06 -12.49
N SER A 160 -13.22 -4.34 -11.54
CA SER A 160 -14.68 -4.29 -11.36
C SER A 160 -15.44 -3.65 -12.53
N GLY A 161 -14.73 -3.00 -13.46
CA GLY A 161 -15.33 -2.20 -14.53
C GLY A 161 -15.55 -0.73 -14.17
N SER A 162 -15.27 -0.33 -12.93
CA SER A 162 -15.30 1.08 -12.52
C SER A 162 -14.19 1.87 -13.22
N THR A 163 -14.48 3.13 -13.54
CA THR A 163 -13.57 3.98 -14.30
C THR A 163 -13.47 5.38 -13.71
N LEU A 164 -12.29 5.98 -13.83
CA LEU A 164 -12.05 7.39 -13.55
C LEU A 164 -11.46 8.02 -14.81
N VAL A 165 -12.09 9.07 -15.33
CA VAL A 165 -11.63 9.82 -16.50
C VAL A 165 -11.21 11.21 -16.05
N TYR A 166 -10.02 11.57 -16.44
CA TYR A 166 -9.39 12.83 -16.06
C TYR A 166 -9.01 13.65 -17.28
N GLN A 167 -8.99 14.94 -17.10
CA GLN A 167 -8.43 15.92 -18.02
C GLN A 167 -7.12 16.47 -17.43
N ARG A 168 -6.10 16.61 -18.26
CA ARG A 168 -4.84 17.26 -17.86
C ARG A 168 -5.09 18.71 -17.44
N THR A 169 -4.50 19.11 -16.33
CA THR A 169 -4.61 20.48 -15.79
C THR A 169 -3.50 21.35 -16.32
#